data_6497df087ea0c017e8a40ea634ada2f2
#
_entry.id   6497df087ea0c017e8a40ea634ada2f2
#
_cell.length_a   1.000
_cell.length_b   1.000
_cell.length_c   1.000
_cell.angle_alpha   90.00
_cell.angle_beta   90.00
_cell.angle_gamma   90.00
#
_symmetry.space_group_name_H-M   'P 1'
#
loop_
_entity.id
_entity.type
_entity.pdbx_description
1 polymer ?
#
loop_
_entity_poly.entity_id
_entity_poly.type
_entity_poly.pdbx_seq_one_letter_code
_entity_poly.pdbx_strand_id
1 'polypeptide(L)'
;MNIGLYFGTFNPIHVGHLVIANYMAEFTDLDQVWLVVSPQNPLKDKNSLLADYHRLALVREAIYDNPKLSASDVEFHLSKPSYTITTMGYLLEKYPQHSFSLIMGEDNLRTLHKWFNHDVLLKKHKIYVYPRVLTIQEEQEVMSLSEQLTKNYAGHPNIVFCNDAPVMKVSASFIRQAIKEGKDVRYLLTEPVHKYLEEMRFYK
;
A
#
# COMPACT_ATOMS: atom_id res chain seq x y z
N MET A 1 8.27 -15.15 11.81
CA MET A 1 7.18 -14.95 10.82
C MET A 1 7.73 -14.12 9.69
N ASN A 2 7.27 -14.40 8.47
CA ASN A 2 7.57 -13.63 7.28
C ASN A 2 6.44 -12.60 7.05
N ILE A 3 6.71 -11.31 7.25
CA ILE A 3 5.71 -10.25 7.27
C ILE A 3 5.87 -9.35 6.06
N GLY A 4 4.80 -9.20 5.29
CA GLY A 4 4.73 -8.24 4.19
C GLY A 4 4.32 -6.85 4.68
N LEU A 5 5.13 -5.83 4.39
CA LEU A 5 4.81 -4.43 4.69
C LEU A 5 4.16 -3.77 3.49
N TYR A 6 2.90 -3.38 3.64
CA TYR A 6 2.13 -2.69 2.62
C TYR A 6 1.90 -1.23 3.03
N PHE A 7 2.71 -0.33 2.48
CA PHE A 7 2.68 1.09 2.80
C PHE A 7 1.59 1.83 2.05
N GLY A 8 0.85 2.68 2.73
CA GLY A 8 -0.18 3.49 2.12
C GLY A 8 -0.67 4.63 2.99
N THR A 9 -1.21 5.68 2.36
CA THR A 9 -1.91 6.74 3.10
C THR A 9 -3.29 6.28 3.56
N PHE A 10 -3.91 5.31 2.86
CA PHE A 10 -5.23 4.74 3.15
C PHE A 10 -6.28 5.83 3.45
N ASN A 11 -6.49 6.73 2.49
CA ASN A 11 -7.33 7.93 2.66
C ASN A 11 -8.54 7.97 1.70
N PRO A 12 -9.57 7.09 1.88
CA PRO A 12 -9.64 5.98 2.82
C PRO A 12 -9.01 4.68 2.29
N ILE A 13 -8.89 3.68 3.15
CA ILE A 13 -8.73 2.29 2.75
C ILE A 13 -9.97 1.84 1.96
N HIS A 14 -9.79 0.96 0.99
CA HIS A 14 -10.88 0.48 0.12
C HIS A 14 -10.64 -0.96 -0.33
N VAL A 15 -11.66 -1.57 -0.96
CA VAL A 15 -11.61 -2.98 -1.38
C VAL A 15 -10.39 -3.31 -2.25
N GLY A 16 -9.92 -2.39 -3.09
CA GLY A 16 -8.72 -2.62 -3.90
C GLY A 16 -7.44 -2.83 -3.07
N HIS A 17 -7.29 -2.14 -1.93
CA HIS A 17 -6.19 -2.39 -1.01
C HIS A 17 -6.34 -3.76 -0.33
N LEU A 18 -7.56 -4.11 0.08
CA LEU A 18 -7.85 -5.35 0.79
C LEU A 18 -7.66 -6.58 -0.10
N VAL A 19 -8.07 -6.51 -1.37
CA VAL A 19 -7.86 -7.58 -2.36
C VAL A 19 -6.36 -7.90 -2.48
N ILE A 20 -5.52 -6.87 -2.61
CA ILE A 20 -4.06 -7.05 -2.69
C ILE A 20 -3.51 -7.59 -1.38
N ALA A 21 -3.87 -7.00 -0.23
CA ALA A 21 -3.37 -7.45 1.07
C ALA A 21 -3.74 -8.91 1.35
N ASN A 22 -4.99 -9.29 1.05
CA ASN A 22 -5.46 -10.67 1.19
C ASN A 22 -4.74 -11.62 0.23
N TYR A 23 -4.58 -11.25 -1.04
CA TYR A 23 -3.81 -12.05 -2.00
C TYR A 23 -2.39 -12.31 -1.49
N MET A 24 -1.71 -11.29 -1.02
CA MET A 24 -0.34 -11.42 -0.50
C MET A 24 -0.27 -12.36 0.70
N ALA A 25 -1.25 -12.30 1.61
CA ALA A 25 -1.30 -13.16 2.80
C ALA A 25 -1.70 -14.60 2.51
N GLU A 26 -2.45 -14.88 1.42
CA GLU A 26 -3.00 -16.21 1.14
C GLU A 26 -2.26 -16.95 0.01
N PHE A 27 -1.69 -16.22 -0.94
CA PHE A 27 -1.14 -16.80 -2.18
C PHE A 27 0.38 -16.60 -2.33
N THR A 28 1.05 -16.10 -1.29
CA THR A 28 2.52 -15.99 -1.23
C THR A 28 3.06 -16.69 0.01
N ASP A 29 4.38 -16.64 0.22
CA ASP A 29 5.05 -17.19 1.40
C ASP A 29 5.07 -16.22 2.61
N LEU A 30 4.18 -15.22 2.61
CA LEU A 30 3.99 -14.31 3.73
C LEU A 30 3.03 -14.91 4.76
N ASP A 31 3.41 -14.87 6.04
CA ASP A 31 2.56 -15.31 7.15
C ASP A 31 1.50 -14.27 7.49
N GLN A 32 1.86 -12.97 7.36
CA GLN A 32 1.00 -11.83 7.63
C GLN A 32 1.32 -10.65 6.70
N VAL A 33 0.34 -9.77 6.54
CA VAL A 33 0.53 -8.46 5.90
C VAL A 33 0.20 -7.35 6.89
N TRP A 34 1.17 -6.44 7.08
CA TRP A 34 0.97 -5.24 7.88
C TRP A 34 0.70 -4.05 6.96
N LEU A 35 -0.50 -3.48 7.09
CA LEU A 35 -0.87 -2.23 6.42
C LEU A 35 -0.26 -1.06 7.22
N VAL A 36 0.86 -0.56 6.72
CA VAL A 36 1.60 0.53 7.37
C VAL A 36 1.00 1.87 6.94
N VAL A 37 0.34 2.54 7.89
CA VAL A 37 -0.29 3.84 7.62
C VAL A 37 0.77 4.93 7.58
N SER A 38 1.04 5.48 6.40
CA SER A 38 2.04 6.54 6.24
C SER A 38 1.45 7.90 6.61
N PRO A 39 2.06 8.66 7.53
CA PRO A 39 1.56 9.96 7.95
C PRO A 39 1.62 10.98 6.82
N GLN A 40 2.65 10.90 5.98
CA GLN A 40 2.81 11.75 4.81
C GLN A 40 3.64 11.06 3.74
N ASN A 41 3.05 10.88 2.56
CA ASN A 41 3.86 10.58 1.37
C ASN A 41 4.49 11.91 0.87
N PRO A 42 5.83 12.03 0.83
CA PRO A 42 6.50 13.27 0.39
C PRO A 42 6.14 13.69 -1.04
N LEU A 43 5.55 12.79 -1.83
CA LEU A 43 5.18 13.00 -3.22
C LEU A 43 3.69 13.34 -3.42
N LYS A 44 2.88 13.49 -2.34
CA LYS A 44 1.43 13.76 -2.46
C LYS A 44 1.02 15.03 -1.70
N ASP A 45 0.04 15.76 -2.28
CA ASP A 45 -0.56 16.96 -1.70
C ASP A 45 -1.30 16.67 -0.38
N LYS A 46 -1.17 17.61 0.58
CA LYS A 46 -1.72 17.49 1.95
C LYS A 46 -3.20 17.84 2.07
N ASN A 47 -3.77 18.56 1.12
CA ASN A 47 -5.04 19.29 1.29
C ASN A 47 -6.31 18.43 1.46
N SER A 48 -6.23 17.11 1.27
CA SER A 48 -7.38 16.20 1.43
C SER A 48 -7.10 15.01 2.36
N LEU A 49 -6.01 15.05 3.12
CA LEU A 49 -5.59 13.94 3.95
C LEU A 49 -6.28 14.02 5.32
N LEU A 50 -7.03 12.98 5.70
CA LEU A 50 -7.55 12.83 7.05
C LEU A 50 -6.39 12.71 8.06
N ALA A 51 -6.65 13.13 9.30
CA ALA A 51 -5.70 12.95 10.39
C ALA A 51 -5.25 11.48 10.51
N ASP A 52 -3.99 11.27 10.87
CA ASP A 52 -3.33 9.97 10.90
C ASP A 52 -4.12 8.93 11.70
N TYR A 53 -4.66 9.33 12.86
CA TYR A 53 -5.43 8.44 13.73
C TYR A 53 -6.77 7.99 13.12
N HIS A 54 -7.43 8.82 12.31
CA HIS A 54 -8.64 8.43 11.59
C HIS A 54 -8.32 7.41 10.49
N ARG A 55 -7.22 7.62 9.76
CA ARG A 55 -6.79 6.68 8.72
C ARG A 55 -6.41 5.33 9.30
N LEU A 56 -5.73 5.34 10.45
CA LEU A 56 -5.41 4.13 11.20
C LEU A 56 -6.67 3.42 11.70
N ALA A 57 -7.65 4.16 12.24
CA ALA A 57 -8.93 3.61 12.66
C ALA A 57 -9.67 2.96 11.48
N LEU A 58 -9.74 3.63 10.32
CA LEU A 58 -10.34 3.08 9.10
C LEU A 58 -9.66 1.78 8.64
N VAL A 59 -8.32 1.69 8.75
CA VAL A 59 -7.60 0.45 8.42
C VAL A 59 -7.96 -0.66 9.42
N ARG A 60 -8.02 -0.37 10.71
CA ARG A 60 -8.42 -1.35 11.74
C ARG A 60 -9.84 -1.87 11.52
N GLU A 61 -10.80 -0.97 11.24
CA GLU A 61 -12.17 -1.35 10.90
C GLU A 61 -12.27 -2.20 9.63
N ALA A 62 -11.39 -1.95 8.65
CA ALA A 62 -11.41 -2.68 7.39
C ALA A 62 -10.95 -4.13 7.52
N ILE A 63 -10.11 -4.45 8.51
CA ILE A 63 -9.41 -5.74 8.63
C ILE A 63 -9.70 -6.48 9.96
N TYR A 64 -10.70 -6.02 10.74
CA TYR A 64 -10.93 -6.47 12.11
C TYR A 64 -11.16 -7.98 12.24
N ASP A 65 -11.66 -8.62 11.20
CA ASP A 65 -12.02 -10.04 11.14
C ASP A 65 -10.97 -10.93 10.44
N ASN A 66 -9.87 -10.34 9.96
CA ASN A 66 -8.82 -11.09 9.26
C ASN A 66 -7.52 -11.17 10.10
N PRO A 67 -7.22 -12.36 10.71
CA PRO A 67 -6.06 -12.52 11.58
C PRO A 67 -4.70 -12.45 10.87
N LYS A 68 -4.68 -12.55 9.54
CA LYS A 68 -3.46 -12.42 8.74
C LYS A 68 -3.13 -10.97 8.36
N LEU A 69 -4.04 -10.02 8.63
CA LEU A 69 -3.84 -8.61 8.36
C LEU A 69 -3.68 -7.81 9.66
N SER A 70 -2.76 -6.86 9.68
CA SER A 70 -2.54 -5.99 10.82
C SER A 70 -2.38 -4.54 10.39
N ALA A 71 -2.93 -3.61 11.19
CA ALA A 71 -2.72 -2.17 11.00
C ALA A 71 -1.49 -1.72 11.79
N SER A 72 -0.56 -1.01 11.16
CA SER A 72 0.65 -0.52 11.80
C SER A 72 0.74 1.00 11.73
N ASP A 73 0.98 1.61 12.89
CA ASP A 73 1.23 3.04 13.07
C ASP A 73 2.72 3.36 13.25
N VAL A 74 3.60 2.42 12.89
CA VAL A 74 5.04 2.54 13.14
C VAL A 74 5.62 3.85 12.62
N GLU A 75 5.19 4.35 11.46
CA GLU A 75 5.68 5.60 10.89
C GLU A 75 5.22 6.86 11.64
N PHE A 76 4.22 6.75 12.52
CA PHE A 76 3.80 7.89 13.36
C PHE A 76 4.85 8.26 14.41
N HIS A 77 5.68 7.30 14.78
CA HIS A 77 6.70 7.40 15.81
C HIS A 77 8.12 7.61 15.27
N LEU A 78 8.27 7.63 13.94
CA LEU A 78 9.55 7.85 13.27
C LEU A 78 9.72 9.31 12.82
N SER A 79 10.97 9.71 12.61
CA SER A 79 11.28 11.04 12.07
C SER A 79 10.70 11.24 10.67
N LYS A 80 10.17 12.43 10.42
CA LYS A 80 9.67 12.83 9.09
C LYS A 80 10.77 13.53 8.28
N PRO A 81 10.83 13.30 6.97
CA PRO A 81 9.98 12.45 6.14
C PRO A 81 10.24 10.95 6.37
N SER A 82 9.17 10.14 6.30
CA SER A 82 9.28 8.68 6.46
C SER A 82 9.88 8.07 5.18
N TYR A 83 10.98 7.33 5.35
CA TYR A 83 11.59 6.54 4.28
C TYR A 83 11.40 5.04 4.56
N THR A 84 10.95 4.30 3.55
CA THR A 84 10.68 2.86 3.67
C THR A 84 11.86 2.09 4.27
N ILE A 85 13.08 2.36 3.83
CA ILE A 85 14.28 1.70 4.35
C ILE A 85 14.50 1.96 5.85
N THR A 86 14.20 3.18 6.33
CA THR A 86 14.31 3.53 7.75
C THR A 86 13.26 2.78 8.57
N THR A 87 12.03 2.72 8.09
CA THR A 87 10.94 1.98 8.74
C THR A 87 11.26 0.49 8.82
N MET A 88 11.76 -0.10 7.75
CA MET A 88 12.17 -1.51 7.72
C MET A 88 13.33 -1.79 8.68
N GLY A 89 14.33 -0.91 8.74
CA GLY A 89 15.44 -1.02 9.69
C GLY A 89 14.96 -0.99 11.15
N TYR A 90 14.09 -0.04 11.49
CA TYR A 90 13.49 0.03 12.83
C TYR A 90 12.69 -1.23 13.20
N LEU A 91 11.91 -1.76 12.26
CA LEU A 91 11.13 -2.97 12.51
C LEU A 91 12.01 -4.21 12.71
N LEU A 92 13.09 -4.35 11.96
CA LEU A 92 14.08 -5.43 12.15
C LEU A 92 14.76 -5.39 13.51
N GLU A 93 15.09 -4.19 14.02
CA GLU A 93 15.65 -4.01 15.36
C GLU A 93 14.62 -4.34 16.44
N LYS A 94 13.38 -3.87 16.28
CA LYS A 94 12.30 -4.05 17.25
C LYS A 94 11.78 -5.48 17.32
N TYR A 95 11.78 -6.20 16.20
CA TYR A 95 11.24 -7.56 16.06
C TYR A 95 12.26 -8.49 15.38
N PRO A 96 13.41 -8.78 16.03
CA PRO A 96 14.49 -9.56 15.41
C PRO A 96 14.09 -11.01 15.06
N GLN A 97 12.98 -11.50 15.61
CA GLN A 97 12.41 -12.82 15.32
C GLN A 97 11.57 -12.85 14.04
N HIS A 98 11.33 -11.71 13.40
CA HIS A 98 10.56 -11.61 12.16
C HIS A 98 11.46 -11.22 10.98
N SER A 99 11.06 -11.66 9.80
CA SER A 99 11.59 -11.13 8.54
C SER A 99 10.54 -10.21 7.91
N PHE A 100 11.02 -9.12 7.32
CA PHE A 100 10.15 -8.12 6.70
C PHE A 100 10.42 -8.01 5.21
N SER A 101 9.36 -8.11 4.42
CA SER A 101 9.36 -7.94 2.97
C SER A 101 8.51 -6.73 2.58
N LEU A 102 8.83 -6.10 1.46
CA LEU A 102 8.07 -4.96 0.95
C LEU A 102 7.01 -5.42 -0.05
N ILE A 103 5.79 -4.87 0.05
CA ILE A 103 4.73 -5.03 -0.95
C ILE A 103 4.52 -3.71 -1.66
N MET A 104 4.60 -3.69 -2.99
CA MET A 104 4.37 -2.48 -3.80
C MET A 104 3.70 -2.78 -5.13
N GLY A 105 3.04 -1.79 -5.70
CA GLY A 105 2.57 -1.85 -7.08
C GLY A 105 3.68 -1.59 -8.10
N GLU A 106 3.51 -2.03 -9.32
CA GLU A 106 4.45 -1.78 -10.43
C GLU A 106 4.76 -0.30 -10.65
N ASP A 107 3.81 0.60 -10.39
CA ASP A 107 4.01 2.05 -10.47
C ASP A 107 5.10 2.54 -9.52
N ASN A 108 5.16 1.97 -8.32
CA ASN A 108 6.22 2.27 -7.35
C ASN A 108 7.56 1.65 -7.76
N LEU A 109 7.56 0.44 -8.33
CA LEU A 109 8.77 -0.19 -8.84
C LEU A 109 9.43 0.66 -9.93
N ARG A 110 8.64 1.29 -10.82
CA ARG A 110 9.15 2.21 -11.85
C ARG A 110 9.93 3.39 -11.28
N THR A 111 9.54 3.85 -10.10
CA THR A 111 10.17 4.99 -9.42
C THR A 111 11.10 4.59 -8.29
N LEU A 112 11.32 3.30 -8.07
CA LEU A 112 12.13 2.78 -6.97
C LEU A 112 13.56 3.34 -6.97
N HIS A 113 14.15 3.56 -8.16
CA HIS A 113 15.48 4.16 -8.30
C HIS A 113 15.60 5.58 -7.74
N LYS A 114 14.46 6.26 -7.46
CA LYS A 114 14.41 7.59 -6.82
C LYS A 114 14.25 7.51 -5.30
N TRP A 115 14.04 6.30 -4.75
CA TRP A 115 13.82 6.14 -3.31
C TRP A 115 15.15 6.21 -2.55
N PHE A 116 15.09 6.78 -1.37
CA PHE A 116 16.26 6.88 -0.51
C PHE A 116 16.83 5.49 -0.19
N ASN A 117 18.12 5.29 -0.47
CA ASN A 117 18.84 4.02 -0.30
C ASN A 117 18.14 2.81 -0.96
N HIS A 118 17.58 3.00 -2.18
CA HIS A 118 16.87 1.93 -2.91
C HIS A 118 17.73 0.69 -3.17
N ASP A 119 19.04 0.86 -3.39
CA ASP A 119 20.00 -0.24 -3.61
C ASP A 119 20.15 -1.11 -2.36
N VAL A 120 20.13 -0.51 -1.16
CA VAL A 120 20.13 -1.24 0.10
C VAL A 120 18.81 -2.01 0.26
N LEU A 121 17.68 -1.37 -0.09
CA LEU A 121 16.36 -1.99 -0.08
C LEU A 121 16.32 -3.23 -0.99
N LEU A 122 16.74 -3.09 -2.25
CA LEU A 122 16.82 -4.17 -3.23
C LEU A 122 17.76 -5.31 -2.79
N LYS A 123 18.90 -4.98 -2.18
CA LYS A 123 19.91 -5.95 -1.78
C LYS A 123 19.50 -6.75 -0.54
N LYS A 124 18.80 -6.14 0.40
CA LYS A 124 18.55 -6.72 1.73
C LYS A 124 17.16 -7.27 1.94
N HIS A 125 16.16 -6.83 1.16
CA HIS A 125 14.76 -7.15 1.39
C HIS A 125 14.11 -7.76 0.17
N LYS A 126 13.24 -8.74 0.41
CA LYS A 126 12.35 -9.29 -0.61
C LYS A 126 11.26 -8.27 -0.93
N ILE A 127 10.94 -8.11 -2.20
CA ILE A 127 9.95 -7.15 -2.69
C ILE A 127 8.92 -7.91 -3.53
N TYR A 128 7.67 -7.89 -3.07
CA TYR A 128 6.53 -8.43 -3.81
C TYR A 128 5.90 -7.31 -4.63
N VAL A 129 5.80 -7.52 -5.92
CA VAL A 129 5.31 -6.53 -6.88
C VAL A 129 4.02 -7.03 -7.49
N TYR A 130 2.91 -6.32 -7.28
CA TYR A 130 1.64 -6.62 -7.91
C TYR A 130 1.40 -5.72 -9.12
N PRO A 131 0.68 -6.22 -10.16
CA PRO A 131 0.36 -5.45 -11.35
C PRO A 131 -0.58 -4.29 -10.99
N ARG A 132 -0.56 -3.24 -11.79
CA ARG A 132 -1.49 -2.13 -11.67
C ARG A 132 -2.23 -1.90 -12.98
N VAL A 133 -3.55 -1.69 -12.88
CA VAL A 133 -4.33 -1.23 -14.03
C VAL A 133 -3.96 0.21 -14.33
N LEU A 134 -3.43 0.44 -15.52
CA LEU A 134 -3.06 1.76 -16.00
C LEU A 134 -4.29 2.49 -16.56
N THR A 135 -4.26 3.81 -16.54
CA THR A 135 -5.19 4.61 -17.34
C THR A 135 -4.78 4.58 -18.80
N ILE A 136 -5.73 4.87 -19.72
CA ILE A 136 -5.46 4.89 -21.18
C ILE A 136 -4.29 5.84 -21.54
N GLN A 137 -4.14 6.94 -20.80
CA GLN A 137 -3.03 7.89 -21.00
C GLN A 137 -1.70 7.31 -20.49
N GLU A 138 -1.73 6.61 -19.35
CA GLU A 138 -0.56 5.91 -18.82
C GLU A 138 -0.16 4.72 -19.70
N GLU A 139 -1.09 4.03 -20.35
CA GLU A 139 -0.79 2.91 -21.26
C GLU A 139 0.09 3.33 -22.44
N GLN A 140 -0.16 4.50 -23.01
CA GLN A 140 0.61 4.99 -24.16
C GLN A 140 2.04 5.40 -23.79
N GLU A 141 2.24 5.98 -22.59
CA GLU A 141 3.58 6.37 -22.09
C GLU A 141 4.35 5.19 -21.48
N VAL A 142 3.64 4.21 -20.96
CA VAL A 142 4.17 3.15 -20.11
C VAL A 142 4.49 1.88 -20.88
N MET A 143 3.88 1.61 -22.05
CA MET A 143 4.20 0.38 -22.82
C MET A 143 5.70 0.25 -23.11
N SER A 144 6.39 1.33 -23.44
CA SER A 144 7.85 1.31 -23.64
C SER A 144 8.66 1.28 -22.34
N LEU A 145 8.16 1.89 -21.26
CA LEU A 145 8.82 1.97 -19.96
C LEU A 145 8.57 0.73 -19.09
N SER A 146 7.38 0.12 -19.12
CA SER A 146 7.09 -1.08 -18.34
C SER A 146 7.84 -2.30 -18.86
N GLU A 147 7.99 -2.45 -20.17
CA GLU A 147 8.81 -3.51 -20.76
C GLU A 147 10.29 -3.37 -20.40
N GLN A 148 10.82 -2.14 -20.38
CA GLN A 148 12.21 -1.90 -19.96
C GLN A 148 12.40 -2.16 -18.46
N LEU A 149 11.45 -1.78 -17.61
CA LEU A 149 11.56 -1.98 -16.17
C LEU A 149 11.39 -3.43 -15.77
N THR A 150 10.44 -4.13 -16.37
CA THR A 150 10.32 -5.59 -16.19
C THR A 150 11.61 -6.29 -16.63
N LYS A 151 12.23 -5.85 -17.73
CA LYS A 151 13.55 -6.36 -18.16
C LYS A 151 14.67 -6.02 -17.17
N ASN A 152 14.70 -4.81 -16.61
CA ASN A 152 15.75 -4.40 -15.66
C ASN A 152 15.70 -5.16 -14.34
N TYR A 153 14.51 -5.59 -13.91
CA TYR A 153 14.31 -6.34 -12.67
C TYR A 153 13.97 -7.82 -12.89
N ALA A 154 13.80 -8.25 -14.15
CA ALA A 154 13.58 -9.67 -14.47
C ALA A 154 14.76 -10.51 -13.99
N GLY A 155 14.45 -11.52 -13.16
CA GLY A 155 15.48 -12.38 -12.58
C GLY A 155 16.23 -11.78 -11.38
N HIS A 156 15.86 -10.61 -10.89
CA HIS A 156 16.44 -10.10 -9.65
C HIS A 156 16.03 -11.00 -8.46
N PRO A 157 16.99 -11.54 -7.67
CA PRO A 157 16.71 -12.59 -6.68
C PRO A 157 15.73 -12.15 -5.56
N ASN A 158 15.66 -10.86 -5.30
CA ASN A 158 14.82 -10.30 -4.25
C ASN A 158 13.50 -9.69 -4.75
N ILE A 159 13.19 -9.78 -6.06
CA ILE A 159 11.92 -9.29 -6.60
C ILE A 159 11.05 -10.47 -7.01
N VAL A 160 9.83 -10.49 -6.47
CA VAL A 160 8.79 -11.48 -6.79
C VAL A 160 7.64 -10.77 -7.47
N PHE A 161 7.43 -11.05 -8.75
CA PHE A 161 6.28 -10.53 -9.50
C PHE A 161 5.07 -11.41 -9.24
N CYS A 162 4.02 -10.80 -8.69
CA CYS A 162 2.74 -11.44 -8.39
C CYS A 162 1.73 -11.15 -9.50
N ASN A 163 2.01 -11.64 -10.71
CA ASN A 163 1.25 -11.32 -11.92
C ASN A 163 -0.22 -11.77 -11.86
N ASP A 164 -0.52 -12.82 -11.08
CA ASP A 164 -1.87 -13.35 -10.91
C ASP A 164 -2.67 -12.60 -9.82
N ALA A 165 -2.07 -11.60 -9.16
CA ALA A 165 -2.78 -10.82 -8.16
C ALA A 165 -3.97 -10.07 -8.80
N PRO A 166 -5.21 -10.28 -8.30
CA PRO A 166 -6.38 -9.60 -8.86
C PRO A 166 -6.29 -8.10 -8.57
N VAL A 167 -6.36 -7.30 -9.62
CA VAL A 167 -6.29 -5.83 -9.51
C VAL A 167 -7.62 -5.19 -9.84
N MET A 168 -7.93 -4.13 -9.12
CA MET A 168 -9.17 -3.38 -9.31
C MET A 168 -8.86 -1.92 -9.68
N LYS A 169 -9.58 -1.41 -10.69
CA LYS A 169 -9.50 0.01 -11.08
C LYS A 169 -10.33 0.86 -10.10
N VAL A 170 -9.89 0.91 -8.85
CA VAL A 170 -10.48 1.75 -7.79
C VAL A 170 -9.39 2.54 -7.10
N SER A 171 -9.67 3.80 -6.76
CA SER A 171 -8.72 4.64 -6.05
C SER A 171 -9.40 5.43 -4.93
N ALA A 172 -8.63 5.75 -3.88
CA ALA A 172 -9.10 6.60 -2.80
C ALA A 172 -9.54 7.99 -3.30
N SER A 173 -8.88 8.53 -4.32
CA SER A 173 -9.27 9.82 -4.93
C SER A 173 -10.63 9.76 -5.61
N PHE A 174 -10.90 8.68 -6.35
CA PHE A 174 -12.22 8.44 -6.94
C PHE A 174 -13.30 8.38 -5.85
N ILE A 175 -13.06 7.63 -4.77
CA ILE A 175 -14.01 7.48 -3.66
C ILE A 175 -14.30 8.83 -3.01
N ARG A 176 -13.27 9.62 -2.69
CA ARG A 176 -13.45 10.95 -2.09
C ARG A 176 -14.25 11.88 -2.99
N GLN A 177 -13.97 11.87 -4.29
CA GLN A 177 -14.70 12.69 -5.26
C GLN A 177 -16.16 12.25 -5.37
N ALA A 178 -16.41 10.95 -5.42
CA ALA A 178 -17.77 10.41 -5.47
C ALA A 178 -18.60 10.78 -4.23
N ILE A 179 -17.99 10.71 -3.03
CA ILE A 179 -18.66 11.14 -1.78
C ILE A 179 -18.99 12.63 -1.84
N LYS A 180 -18.06 13.48 -2.27
CA LYS A 180 -18.27 14.92 -2.43
C LYS A 180 -19.40 15.25 -3.40
N GLU A 181 -19.59 14.40 -4.41
CA GLU A 181 -20.68 14.50 -5.39
C GLU A 181 -22.01 13.86 -4.91
N GLY A 182 -22.06 13.37 -3.68
CA GLY A 182 -23.26 12.72 -3.12
C GLY A 182 -23.53 11.34 -3.72
N LYS A 183 -22.53 10.68 -4.29
CA LYS A 183 -22.65 9.33 -4.87
C LYS A 183 -22.46 8.26 -3.80
N ASP A 184 -23.21 7.17 -3.91
CA ASP A 184 -23.05 6.00 -3.04
C ASP A 184 -21.78 5.20 -3.40
N VAL A 185 -20.93 4.97 -2.42
CA VAL A 185 -19.65 4.25 -2.57
C VAL A 185 -19.56 2.99 -1.71
N ARG A 186 -20.69 2.53 -1.14
CA ARG A 186 -20.70 1.42 -0.14
C ARG A 186 -20.02 0.14 -0.65
N TYR A 187 -20.15 -0.20 -1.91
CA TYR A 187 -19.54 -1.41 -2.48
C TYR A 187 -18.06 -1.26 -2.86
N LEU A 188 -17.49 -0.09 -2.67
CA LEU A 188 -16.06 0.16 -2.84
C LEU A 188 -15.31 0.12 -1.49
N LEU A 189 -16.02 -0.02 -0.40
CA LEU A 189 -15.55 -0.02 0.98
C LEU A 189 -16.07 -1.26 1.70
N THR A 190 -15.46 -1.64 2.81
CA THR A 190 -16.12 -2.56 3.76
C THR A 190 -17.24 -1.83 4.49
N GLU A 191 -18.22 -2.57 4.99
CA GLU A 191 -19.34 -1.97 5.73
C GLU A 191 -18.88 -1.15 6.95
N PRO A 192 -17.93 -1.62 7.81
CA PRO A 192 -17.44 -0.82 8.92
C PRO A 192 -16.77 0.49 8.48
N VAL A 193 -15.98 0.45 7.41
CA VAL A 193 -15.35 1.66 6.86
C VAL A 193 -16.39 2.64 6.32
N HIS A 194 -17.37 2.16 5.57
CA HIS A 194 -18.44 3.01 5.04
C HIS A 194 -19.22 3.69 6.19
N LYS A 195 -19.61 2.91 7.21
CA LYS A 195 -20.31 3.42 8.39
C LYS A 195 -19.49 4.50 9.12
N TYR A 196 -18.19 4.24 9.34
CA TYR A 196 -17.30 5.22 9.98
C TYR A 196 -17.23 6.54 9.19
N LEU A 197 -17.10 6.47 7.86
CA LEU A 197 -17.06 7.67 7.00
C LEU A 197 -18.36 8.47 7.06
N GLU A 198 -19.53 7.79 7.11
CA GLU A 198 -20.84 8.43 7.20
C GLU A 198 -21.04 9.11 8.57
N GLU A 199 -20.74 8.43 9.68
CA GLU A 199 -20.85 8.94 11.05
C GLU A 199 -20.00 10.19 11.25
N MET A 200 -18.77 10.17 10.74
CA MET A 200 -17.82 11.28 10.86
C MET A 200 -18.01 12.35 9.78
N ARG A 201 -18.90 12.14 8.80
CA ARG A 201 -19.16 13.03 7.66
C ARG A 201 -17.89 13.40 6.88
N PHE A 202 -16.98 12.44 6.71
CA PHE A 202 -15.74 12.68 5.97
C PHE A 202 -15.98 12.80 4.48
N TYR A 203 -15.21 13.69 3.85
CA TYR A 203 -15.18 13.96 2.40
C TYR A 203 -16.49 14.57 1.84
N LYS A 204 -17.44 14.99 2.70
CA LYS A 204 -18.69 15.67 2.29
C LYS A 204 -18.48 17.15 2.06
#